data_e530e24eb4a3abcd6fb5c7c327fd3844
#
_entry.id   e530e24eb4a3abcd6fb5c7c327fd3844
#
_cell.length_a   1.000
_cell.length_b   1.000
_cell.length_c   1.000
_cell.angle_alpha   90.00
_cell.angle_beta   90.00
_cell.angle_gamma   90.00
#
_symmetry.space_group_name_H-M   'P 1'
#
loop_
_entity.id
_entity.type
_entity.pdbx_description
1 polymer ?
#
loop_
_entity_poly.entity_id
_entity_poly.type
_entity_poly.pdbx_seq_one_letter_code
_entity_poly.pdbx_strand_id
1 'polypeptide(L)'
;KRFFKLLSSLQSGEKNYIKLFDAIEKQNSYDEEAIKRQFKNETFIKHLPSEKNHLYKLILKSLRSFYSENSISAILAEHIQSIEILYNKALYMECAKLVKKGKKLAEAHERFYYLFELIKWEKMLLEEEYQSGDFSADLNKVIEEEQWVIRRLRNLAEYQILYSKVNYVFRQGGFIRNEGEESMINEILSHELIKGKNTALSKRAAATCYYVKGLYAITTNDVEDSFNNFSKVVHIFEENPNLIQDIPKQYIKSLGNLFFYYISTGEYEQLTELIEKMRSLKKQLGFNRIDIEIRIFITTHYFEMLAYERQGDYESALRMIQPVKLKLAEFGDKVTKEDEVLFEYLIANVYFGAEQYRDALRQLNNVLNDNESNLRQDIYSFAKLFNLVIHYELGNFDLLEYLVKSTERFFLKSKKSSGVDHLFELSFIRSFKKVIKSARNAGRTTEHLGELKGELTELVKDQKELVALEYFDYIAWVESKLKSRSYGSIRSCADLKASAY
;
A
#
# COMPACT_ATOMS: atom_id res chain seq x y z
N LYS A 1 -21.64 -17.23 -4.63
CA LYS A 1 -23.02 -17.29 -5.20
C LYS A 1 -23.65 -18.67 -5.03
N ARG A 2 -23.09 -19.76 -5.60
CA ARG A 2 -23.65 -21.15 -5.51
C ARG A 2 -23.89 -21.59 -4.07
N PHE A 3 -22.93 -21.33 -3.16
CA PHE A 3 -23.06 -21.72 -1.76
C PHE A 3 -24.19 -20.97 -1.03
N PHE A 4 -24.36 -19.67 -1.28
CA PHE A 4 -25.50 -18.91 -0.75
C PHE A 4 -26.84 -19.46 -1.21
N LYS A 5 -27.00 -19.76 -2.52
CA LYS A 5 -28.22 -20.37 -3.08
C LYS A 5 -28.48 -21.75 -2.48
N LEU A 6 -27.44 -22.58 -2.29
CA LEU A 6 -27.54 -23.88 -1.65
C LEU A 6 -28.04 -23.77 -0.20
N LEU A 7 -27.43 -22.92 0.63
CA LEU A 7 -27.89 -22.68 2.00
C LEU A 7 -29.32 -22.15 2.05
N SER A 8 -29.70 -21.33 1.09
CA SER A 8 -31.04 -20.77 0.99
C SER A 8 -32.07 -21.84 0.57
N SER A 9 -31.70 -22.84 -0.24
CA SER A 9 -32.59 -23.94 -0.66
C SER A 9 -32.96 -24.92 0.46
N LEU A 10 -32.11 -25.00 1.51
CA LEU A 10 -32.37 -25.87 2.68
C LEU A 10 -33.52 -25.36 3.58
N GLN A 11 -34.02 -24.18 3.36
CA GLN A 11 -35.16 -23.64 4.10
C GLN A 11 -36.39 -23.66 3.20
N SER A 12 -37.58 -24.01 3.69
CA SER A 12 -38.84 -24.14 2.92
C SER A 12 -39.46 -22.78 2.57
N GLY A 13 -40.15 -22.68 1.41
CA GLY A 13 -40.96 -21.54 0.96
C GLY A 13 -40.30 -20.57 -0.01
N GLU A 14 -41.09 -19.81 -0.79
CA GLU A 14 -40.64 -18.72 -1.63
C GLU A 14 -40.10 -17.57 -0.77
N LYS A 15 -38.93 -17.07 -1.14
CA LYS A 15 -38.24 -16.06 -0.30
C LYS A 15 -37.92 -14.81 -1.09
N ASN A 16 -38.42 -13.70 -0.59
CA ASN A 16 -38.20 -12.37 -1.16
C ASN A 16 -36.71 -12.04 -1.32
N TYR A 17 -35.87 -12.44 -0.36
CA TYR A 17 -34.44 -12.18 -0.42
C TYR A 17 -33.73 -12.99 -1.54
N ILE A 18 -34.24 -14.14 -2.00
CA ILE A 18 -33.71 -14.88 -3.15
C ILE A 18 -34.09 -14.15 -4.44
N LYS A 19 -35.35 -13.72 -4.59
CA LYS A 19 -35.81 -12.93 -5.73
C LYS A 19 -34.97 -11.63 -5.86
N LEU A 20 -34.74 -10.97 -4.73
CA LEU A 20 -33.92 -9.76 -4.66
C LEU A 20 -32.45 -10.05 -5.03
N PHE A 21 -31.87 -11.14 -4.51
CA PHE A 21 -30.50 -11.55 -4.85
C PHE A 21 -30.33 -11.79 -6.34
N ASP A 22 -31.26 -12.55 -6.95
CA ASP A 22 -31.21 -12.90 -8.37
C ASP A 22 -31.38 -11.67 -9.28
N ALA A 23 -32.19 -10.70 -8.85
CA ALA A 23 -32.35 -9.46 -9.57
C ALA A 23 -31.08 -8.57 -9.51
N ILE A 24 -30.46 -8.46 -8.34
CA ILE A 24 -29.20 -7.73 -8.17
C ILE A 24 -28.05 -8.43 -8.92
N GLU A 25 -28.00 -9.79 -8.87
CA GLU A 25 -26.95 -10.57 -9.54
C GLU A 25 -26.93 -10.37 -11.07
N LYS A 26 -28.07 -10.07 -11.68
CA LYS A 26 -28.21 -9.82 -13.13
C LYS A 26 -27.80 -8.42 -13.56
N GLN A 27 -27.65 -7.49 -12.65
CA GLN A 27 -27.26 -6.12 -12.94
C GLN A 27 -25.72 -6.01 -13.07
N ASN A 28 -25.24 -5.27 -14.05
CA ASN A 28 -23.82 -4.92 -14.17
C ASN A 28 -23.43 -3.83 -13.16
N SER A 29 -24.34 -2.89 -12.90
CA SER A 29 -24.26 -1.85 -11.87
C SER A 29 -25.59 -1.80 -11.12
N TYR A 30 -25.54 -1.56 -9.82
CA TYR A 30 -26.75 -1.56 -8.97
C TYR A 30 -27.69 -0.42 -9.36
N ASP A 31 -28.88 -0.77 -9.79
CA ASP A 31 -29.98 0.16 -10.10
C ASP A 31 -31.21 -0.21 -9.26
N GLU A 32 -31.45 0.59 -8.20
CA GLU A 32 -32.58 0.41 -7.28
C GLU A 32 -33.94 0.64 -7.96
N GLU A 33 -34.00 1.60 -8.88
CA GLU A 33 -35.25 1.94 -9.56
C GLU A 33 -35.65 0.83 -10.56
N ALA A 34 -34.67 0.15 -11.19
CA ALA A 34 -34.95 -1.03 -12.00
C ALA A 34 -35.52 -2.16 -11.13
N ILE A 35 -35.00 -2.37 -9.92
CA ILE A 35 -35.52 -3.37 -8.97
C ILE A 35 -36.96 -3.02 -8.55
N LYS A 36 -37.23 -1.77 -8.21
CA LYS A 36 -38.59 -1.30 -7.85
C LYS A 36 -39.58 -1.50 -8.99
N ARG A 37 -39.17 -1.24 -10.22
CA ARG A 37 -40.00 -1.47 -11.41
C ARG A 37 -40.28 -2.96 -11.65
N GLN A 38 -39.23 -3.81 -11.52
CA GLN A 38 -39.34 -5.25 -11.72
C GLN A 38 -40.30 -5.91 -10.74
N PHE A 39 -40.30 -5.48 -9.49
CA PHE A 39 -41.11 -6.07 -8.42
C PHE A 39 -42.27 -5.18 -7.95
N LYS A 40 -42.74 -4.28 -8.83
CA LYS A 40 -43.79 -3.29 -8.51
C LYS A 40 -45.03 -3.87 -7.80
N ASN A 41 -45.40 -5.11 -8.13
CA ASN A 41 -46.58 -5.80 -7.59
C ASN A 41 -46.29 -6.62 -6.33
N GLU A 42 -45.03 -6.72 -5.92
CA GLU A 42 -44.66 -7.53 -4.75
C GLU A 42 -44.71 -6.67 -3.48
N THR A 43 -45.22 -7.23 -2.40
CA THR A 43 -45.42 -6.50 -1.13
C THR A 43 -44.10 -6.06 -0.47
N PHE A 44 -43.03 -6.85 -0.67
CA PHE A 44 -41.75 -6.59 -0.06
C PHE A 44 -41.07 -5.31 -0.57
N ILE A 45 -41.45 -4.80 -1.74
CA ILE A 45 -40.93 -3.56 -2.29
C ILE A 45 -41.21 -2.34 -1.39
N LYS A 46 -42.33 -2.35 -0.67
CA LYS A 46 -42.65 -1.29 0.32
C LYS A 46 -41.63 -1.24 1.47
N HIS A 47 -40.92 -2.33 1.70
CA HIS A 47 -39.91 -2.51 2.75
C HIS A 47 -38.51 -2.83 2.20
N LEU A 48 -38.22 -2.41 0.97
CA LEU A 48 -36.96 -2.71 0.26
C LEU A 48 -35.69 -2.45 1.09
N PRO A 49 -35.55 -1.37 1.86
CA PRO A 49 -34.38 -1.17 2.73
C PRO A 49 -34.20 -2.28 3.78
N SER A 50 -35.30 -2.75 4.38
CA SER A 50 -35.28 -3.85 5.35
C SER A 50 -34.90 -5.17 4.69
N GLU A 51 -35.46 -5.45 3.51
CA GLU A 51 -35.15 -6.67 2.74
C GLU A 51 -33.68 -6.67 2.26
N LYS A 52 -33.14 -5.54 1.83
CA LYS A 52 -31.72 -5.39 1.53
C LYS A 52 -30.82 -5.68 2.74
N ASN A 53 -31.18 -5.16 3.90
CA ASN A 53 -30.42 -5.40 5.14
C ASN A 53 -30.52 -6.89 5.56
N HIS A 54 -31.70 -7.50 5.43
CA HIS A 54 -31.89 -8.92 5.68
C HIS A 54 -31.04 -9.77 4.72
N LEU A 55 -31.11 -9.50 3.42
CA LEU A 55 -30.28 -10.16 2.40
C LEU A 55 -28.78 -10.01 2.71
N TYR A 56 -28.33 -8.80 3.05
CA TYR A 56 -26.95 -8.54 3.43
C TYR A 56 -26.48 -9.41 4.61
N LYS A 57 -27.30 -9.52 5.67
CA LYS A 57 -27.01 -10.38 6.83
C LYS A 57 -26.92 -11.84 6.45
N LEU A 58 -27.82 -12.33 5.57
CA LEU A 58 -27.80 -13.70 5.10
C LEU A 58 -26.60 -14.00 4.21
N ILE A 59 -26.22 -13.07 3.33
CA ILE A 59 -24.97 -13.19 2.53
C ILE A 59 -23.77 -13.27 3.45
N LEU A 60 -23.65 -12.39 4.46
CA LEU A 60 -22.55 -12.44 5.42
C LEU A 60 -22.53 -13.74 6.23
N LYS A 61 -23.71 -14.26 6.64
CA LYS A 61 -23.81 -15.56 7.32
C LYS A 61 -23.30 -16.69 6.44
N SER A 62 -23.70 -16.69 5.16
CA SER A 62 -23.25 -17.66 4.16
C SER A 62 -21.74 -17.56 3.90
N LEU A 63 -21.20 -16.37 3.78
CA LEU A 63 -19.77 -16.16 3.60
C LEU A 63 -18.98 -16.60 4.82
N ARG A 64 -19.44 -16.31 6.03
CA ARG A 64 -18.79 -16.81 7.25
C ARG A 64 -18.70 -18.32 7.28
N SER A 65 -19.80 -19.02 6.99
CA SER A 65 -19.81 -20.47 6.94
C SER A 65 -18.92 -21.04 5.82
N PHE A 66 -18.85 -20.38 4.67
CA PHE A 66 -17.99 -20.79 3.55
C PHE A 66 -16.50 -20.58 3.83
N TYR A 67 -16.15 -19.54 4.59
CA TYR A 67 -14.77 -19.16 4.87
C TYR A 67 -14.32 -19.52 6.30
N SER A 68 -15.12 -20.26 7.08
CA SER A 68 -14.82 -20.59 8.47
C SER A 68 -13.49 -21.34 8.66
N GLU A 69 -13.11 -22.15 7.67
CA GLU A 69 -11.86 -22.93 7.69
C GLU A 69 -10.68 -22.26 6.97
N ASN A 70 -10.91 -21.08 6.35
CA ASN A 70 -9.91 -20.47 5.45
C ASN A 70 -8.92 -19.52 6.15
N SER A 71 -9.09 -19.25 7.43
CA SER A 71 -8.13 -18.44 8.18
C SER A 71 -8.04 -18.90 9.63
N ILE A 72 -6.84 -18.80 10.20
CA ILE A 72 -6.60 -19.12 11.61
C ILE A 72 -7.50 -18.31 12.54
N SER A 73 -7.72 -17.03 12.25
CA SER A 73 -8.62 -16.18 13.04
C SER A 73 -10.07 -16.66 12.99
N ALA A 74 -10.56 -17.16 11.85
CA ALA A 74 -11.92 -17.72 11.74
C ALA A 74 -12.04 -19.02 12.54
N ILE A 75 -11.07 -19.92 12.41
CA ILE A 75 -11.02 -21.18 13.18
C ILE A 75 -11.00 -20.90 14.68
N LEU A 76 -10.16 -19.98 15.15
CA LEU A 76 -10.08 -19.62 16.57
C LEU A 76 -11.36 -18.96 17.09
N ALA A 77 -11.99 -18.10 16.29
CA ALA A 77 -13.28 -17.50 16.65
C ALA A 77 -14.39 -18.57 16.76
N GLU A 78 -14.43 -19.55 15.87
CA GLU A 78 -15.36 -20.67 15.92
C GLU A 78 -15.09 -21.56 17.14
N HIS A 79 -13.82 -21.82 17.49
CA HIS A 79 -13.46 -22.52 18.73
C HIS A 79 -14.02 -21.80 19.95
N ILE A 80 -13.82 -20.48 20.07
CA ILE A 80 -14.33 -19.71 21.21
C ILE A 80 -15.85 -19.76 21.31
N GLN A 81 -16.57 -19.62 20.19
CA GLN A 81 -18.04 -19.76 20.18
C GLN A 81 -18.49 -21.16 20.58
N SER A 82 -17.78 -22.20 20.13
CA SER A 82 -18.09 -23.60 20.50
C SER A 82 -17.81 -23.87 21.97
N ILE A 83 -16.72 -23.30 22.51
CA ILE A 83 -16.37 -23.37 23.93
C ILE A 83 -17.48 -22.76 24.79
N GLU A 84 -17.98 -21.57 24.43
CA GLU A 84 -19.07 -20.90 25.14
C GLU A 84 -20.36 -21.75 25.14
N ILE A 85 -20.72 -22.35 24.00
CA ILE A 85 -21.89 -23.24 23.87
C ILE A 85 -21.73 -24.48 24.76
N LEU A 86 -20.58 -25.14 24.74
CA LEU A 86 -20.30 -26.32 25.55
C LEU A 86 -20.30 -26.02 27.04
N TYR A 87 -19.69 -24.91 27.43
CA TYR A 87 -19.66 -24.45 28.81
C TYR A 87 -21.07 -24.24 29.36
N ASN A 88 -21.91 -23.51 28.59
CA ASN A 88 -23.32 -23.26 28.97
C ASN A 88 -24.19 -24.53 29.02
N LYS A 89 -23.69 -25.65 28.46
CA LYS A 89 -24.32 -26.96 28.55
C LYS A 89 -23.69 -27.84 29.62
N ALA A 90 -22.80 -27.33 30.45
CA ALA A 90 -22.01 -28.07 31.43
C ALA A 90 -21.20 -29.24 30.84
N LEU A 91 -20.79 -29.16 29.57
CA LEU A 91 -19.97 -30.17 28.89
C LEU A 91 -18.48 -29.77 29.05
N TYR A 92 -18.03 -29.68 30.29
CA TYR A 92 -16.72 -29.09 30.66
C TYR A 92 -15.54 -29.88 30.09
N MET A 93 -15.58 -31.20 30.08
CA MET A 93 -14.55 -32.07 29.51
C MET A 93 -14.31 -31.79 28.02
N GLU A 94 -15.41 -31.64 27.25
CA GLU A 94 -15.29 -31.29 25.82
C GLU A 94 -14.83 -29.86 25.61
N CYS A 95 -15.25 -28.96 26.49
CA CYS A 95 -14.78 -27.57 26.53
C CYS A 95 -13.25 -27.52 26.73
N ALA A 96 -12.71 -28.24 27.73
CA ALA A 96 -11.28 -28.31 28.01
C ALA A 96 -10.45 -28.83 26.81
N LYS A 97 -10.94 -29.83 26.09
CA LYS A 97 -10.29 -30.34 24.87
C LYS A 97 -10.18 -29.25 23.80
N LEU A 98 -11.26 -28.47 23.57
CA LEU A 98 -11.25 -27.37 22.60
C LEU A 98 -10.34 -26.21 23.04
N VAL A 99 -10.35 -25.84 24.31
CA VAL A 99 -9.44 -24.83 24.87
C VAL A 99 -7.99 -25.22 24.60
N LYS A 100 -7.61 -26.46 24.95
CA LYS A 100 -6.25 -26.99 24.71
C LYS A 100 -5.86 -26.96 23.25
N LYS A 101 -6.78 -27.37 22.33
CA LYS A 101 -6.56 -27.34 20.88
C LYS A 101 -6.40 -25.91 20.38
N GLY A 102 -7.28 -25.00 20.81
CA GLY A 102 -7.26 -23.59 20.45
C GLY A 102 -5.98 -22.89 20.91
N LYS A 103 -5.53 -23.14 22.16
CA LYS A 103 -4.28 -22.58 22.70
C LYS A 103 -3.07 -22.96 21.84
N LYS A 104 -2.91 -24.24 21.51
CA LYS A 104 -1.82 -24.71 20.62
C LYS A 104 -1.83 -24.01 19.27
N LEU A 105 -3.01 -23.85 18.67
CA LEU A 105 -3.18 -23.19 17.38
C LEU A 105 -2.86 -21.70 17.49
N ALA A 106 -3.38 -21.02 18.52
CA ALA A 106 -3.15 -19.60 18.74
C ALA A 106 -1.66 -19.28 19.00
N GLU A 107 -0.98 -20.13 19.77
CA GLU A 107 0.46 -20.00 20.05
C GLU A 107 1.30 -20.20 18.78
N ALA A 108 1.06 -21.27 18.02
CA ALA A 108 1.79 -21.58 16.79
C ALA A 108 1.70 -20.45 15.73
N HIS A 109 0.63 -19.66 15.75
CA HIS A 109 0.39 -18.54 14.85
C HIS A 109 0.54 -17.16 15.50
N GLU A 110 1.11 -17.11 16.72
CA GLU A 110 1.30 -15.85 17.49
C GLU A 110 0.00 -15.01 17.58
N ARG A 111 -1.15 -15.68 17.77
CA ARG A 111 -2.45 -15.03 17.92
C ARG A 111 -2.72 -14.73 19.40
N PHE A 112 -1.91 -13.88 20.01
CA PHE A 112 -1.91 -13.60 21.44
C PHE A 112 -3.24 -13.12 22.00
N TYR A 113 -4.04 -12.38 21.23
CA TYR A 113 -5.40 -11.99 21.62
C TYR A 113 -6.30 -13.20 21.87
N TYR A 114 -6.31 -14.16 20.93
CA TYR A 114 -7.09 -15.38 21.04
C TYR A 114 -6.54 -16.30 22.15
N LEU A 115 -5.23 -16.34 22.29
CA LEU A 115 -4.57 -17.10 23.35
C LEU A 115 -4.97 -16.57 24.73
N PHE A 116 -5.00 -15.25 24.91
CA PHE A 116 -5.47 -14.60 26.14
C PHE A 116 -6.93 -14.98 26.47
N GLU A 117 -7.84 -14.94 25.47
CA GLU A 117 -9.23 -15.31 25.67
C GLU A 117 -9.39 -16.80 26.01
N LEU A 118 -8.61 -17.68 25.40
CA LEU A 118 -8.61 -19.12 25.69
C LEU A 118 -8.09 -19.44 27.10
N ILE A 119 -7.11 -18.71 27.59
CA ILE A 119 -6.62 -18.82 28.97
C ILE A 119 -7.71 -18.39 29.98
N LYS A 120 -8.50 -17.38 29.67
CA LYS A 120 -9.66 -17.02 30.47
C LYS A 120 -10.66 -18.18 30.62
N TRP A 121 -10.96 -18.86 29.51
CA TRP A 121 -11.82 -20.06 29.54
C TRP A 121 -11.19 -21.20 30.34
N GLU A 122 -9.87 -21.40 30.28
CA GLU A 122 -9.16 -22.39 31.07
C GLU A 122 -9.29 -22.11 32.59
N LYS A 123 -9.18 -20.84 33.01
CA LYS A 123 -9.39 -20.45 34.41
C LYS A 123 -10.83 -20.75 34.87
N MET A 124 -11.83 -20.42 34.06
CA MET A 124 -13.23 -20.72 34.37
C MET A 124 -13.47 -22.22 34.52
N LEU A 125 -12.85 -23.05 33.68
CA LEU A 125 -12.96 -24.52 33.77
C LEU A 125 -12.27 -25.07 35.02
N LEU A 126 -11.15 -24.49 35.47
CA LEU A 126 -10.50 -24.86 36.70
C LEU A 126 -11.39 -24.61 37.93
N GLU A 127 -12.21 -23.54 37.89
CA GLU A 127 -13.15 -23.23 38.98
C GLU A 127 -14.30 -24.22 39.06
N GLU A 128 -14.81 -24.68 37.92
CA GLU A 128 -16.03 -25.53 37.82
C GLU A 128 -15.74 -27.03 37.98
N GLU A 129 -14.60 -27.51 37.49
CA GLU A 129 -14.37 -28.96 37.34
C GLU A 129 -13.06 -29.46 37.97
N TYR A 130 -12.58 -28.79 38.99
CA TYR A 130 -11.36 -29.24 39.68
C TYR A 130 -11.60 -30.51 40.51
N GLN A 131 -11.13 -31.64 40.02
CA GLN A 131 -11.43 -32.95 40.62
C GLN A 131 -10.30 -33.52 41.51
N SER A 132 -9.04 -33.24 41.22
CA SER A 132 -7.90 -33.79 41.97
C SER A 132 -6.61 -33.08 41.62
N GLY A 133 -5.65 -33.06 42.55
CA GLY A 133 -4.34 -32.47 42.36
C GLY A 133 -4.09 -31.26 43.27
N ASP A 134 -3.14 -30.41 42.89
CA ASP A 134 -2.87 -29.14 43.61
C ASP A 134 -3.45 -27.98 42.82
N PHE A 135 -4.66 -27.56 43.20
CA PHE A 135 -5.36 -26.42 42.55
C PHE A 135 -4.50 -25.17 42.50
N SER A 136 -3.75 -24.91 43.58
CA SER A 136 -2.89 -23.73 43.67
C SER A 136 -1.75 -23.78 42.64
N ALA A 137 -1.14 -24.96 42.46
CA ALA A 137 -0.06 -25.15 41.51
C ALA A 137 -0.58 -25.02 40.05
N ASP A 138 -1.73 -25.60 39.74
CA ASP A 138 -2.33 -25.53 38.42
C ASP A 138 -2.81 -24.10 38.08
N LEU A 139 -3.42 -23.41 39.03
CA LEU A 139 -3.81 -22.00 38.87
C LEU A 139 -2.59 -21.10 38.65
N ASN A 140 -1.52 -21.28 39.44
CA ASN A 140 -0.30 -20.48 39.27
C ASN A 140 0.33 -20.67 37.91
N LYS A 141 0.33 -21.90 37.37
CA LYS A 141 0.80 -22.16 35.98
C LYS A 141 0.01 -21.39 34.93
N VAL A 142 -1.31 -21.36 35.05
CA VAL A 142 -2.16 -20.61 34.12
C VAL A 142 -1.96 -19.11 34.24
N ILE A 143 -1.74 -18.60 35.47
CA ILE A 143 -1.41 -17.19 35.71
C ILE A 143 -0.07 -16.80 35.08
N GLU A 144 0.96 -17.63 35.22
CA GLU A 144 2.26 -17.40 34.58
C GLU A 144 2.17 -17.35 33.07
N GLU A 145 1.39 -18.28 32.49
CA GLU A 145 1.12 -18.29 31.06
C GLU A 145 0.37 -17.03 30.62
N GLU A 146 -0.65 -16.61 31.36
CA GLU A 146 -1.38 -15.36 31.08
C GLU A 146 -0.45 -14.14 31.11
N GLN A 147 0.42 -14.03 32.11
CA GLN A 147 1.41 -12.95 32.19
C GLN A 147 2.39 -12.97 31.00
N TRP A 148 2.78 -14.16 30.55
CA TRP A 148 3.63 -14.34 29.38
C TRP A 148 2.92 -13.86 28.11
N VAL A 149 1.63 -14.17 27.96
CA VAL A 149 0.82 -13.71 26.81
C VAL A 149 0.61 -12.21 26.83
N ILE A 150 0.27 -11.63 27.98
CA ILE A 150 0.05 -10.18 28.14
C ILE A 150 1.31 -9.41 27.74
N ARG A 151 2.49 -9.85 28.19
CA ARG A 151 3.76 -9.20 27.81
C ARG A 151 3.98 -9.21 26.29
N ARG A 152 3.68 -10.32 25.59
CA ARG A 152 3.83 -10.43 24.14
C ARG A 152 2.78 -9.62 23.38
N LEU A 153 1.54 -9.65 23.84
CA LEU A 153 0.48 -8.85 23.26
C LEU A 153 0.79 -7.36 23.35
N ARG A 154 1.22 -6.90 24.52
CA ARG A 154 1.64 -5.51 24.74
C ARG A 154 2.82 -5.14 23.85
N ASN A 155 3.86 -5.95 23.81
CA ASN A 155 5.04 -5.72 22.99
C ASN A 155 4.68 -5.59 21.49
N LEU A 156 3.85 -6.50 20.98
CA LEU A 156 3.38 -6.42 19.59
C LEU A 156 2.55 -5.16 19.32
N ALA A 157 1.66 -4.80 20.27
CA ALA A 157 0.83 -3.59 20.12
C ALA A 157 1.67 -2.31 20.12
N GLU A 158 2.68 -2.21 20.94
CA GLU A 158 3.62 -1.08 20.98
C GLU A 158 4.39 -0.95 19.65
N TYR A 159 4.86 -2.06 19.04
CA TYR A 159 5.45 -2.03 17.71
C TYR A 159 4.46 -1.61 16.63
N GLN A 160 3.19 -2.01 16.73
CA GLN A 160 2.15 -1.57 15.79
C GLN A 160 1.88 -0.06 15.89
N ILE A 161 1.94 0.52 17.10
CA ILE A 161 1.84 1.98 17.28
C ILE A 161 3.01 2.69 16.61
N LEU A 162 4.24 2.22 16.82
CA LEU A 162 5.44 2.78 16.16
C LEU A 162 5.34 2.68 14.64
N TYR A 163 4.89 1.54 14.12
CA TYR A 163 4.63 1.36 12.70
C TYR A 163 3.60 2.38 12.18
N SER A 164 2.50 2.59 12.91
CA SER A 164 1.47 3.54 12.48
C SER A 164 1.99 4.96 12.41
N LYS A 165 2.83 5.39 13.37
CA LYS A 165 3.45 6.71 13.39
C LYS A 165 4.42 6.89 12.20
N VAL A 166 5.35 5.95 11.97
CA VAL A 166 6.28 6.01 10.83
C VAL A 166 5.55 5.96 9.49
N ASN A 167 4.54 5.09 9.38
CA ASN A 167 3.76 4.97 8.15
C ASN A 167 2.94 6.24 7.86
N TYR A 168 2.52 6.98 8.89
CA TYR A 168 1.87 8.28 8.72
C TYR A 168 2.82 9.27 8.05
N VAL A 169 4.05 9.43 8.57
CA VAL A 169 5.06 10.32 7.96
C VAL A 169 5.37 9.89 6.53
N PHE A 170 5.60 8.59 6.32
CA PHE A 170 5.87 8.04 4.98
C PHE A 170 4.75 8.35 3.96
N ARG A 171 3.49 8.30 4.38
CA ARG A 171 2.34 8.60 3.48
C ARG A 171 2.12 10.08 3.21
N GLN A 172 2.68 10.98 3.99
CA GLN A 172 2.55 12.42 3.74
C GLN A 172 3.40 12.91 2.56
N GLY A 173 4.50 12.23 2.24
CA GLY A 173 5.35 12.63 1.13
C GLY A 173 6.52 11.67 0.85
N GLY A 174 6.56 10.52 1.51
CA GLY A 174 7.63 9.52 1.34
C GLY A 174 8.92 9.84 2.08
N PHE A 175 9.24 11.12 2.23
CA PHE A 175 10.50 11.63 2.78
C PHE A 175 10.24 12.73 3.81
N ILE A 176 11.17 12.92 4.74
CA ILE A 176 11.11 14.00 5.74
C ILE A 176 11.40 15.32 5.04
N ARG A 177 10.43 16.24 5.06
CA ARG A 177 10.58 17.57 4.42
C ARG A 177 10.36 18.74 5.39
N ASN A 178 9.94 18.50 6.63
CA ASN A 178 9.75 19.56 7.63
C ASN A 178 10.19 19.11 9.03
N GLU A 179 10.42 20.09 9.92
CA GLU A 179 10.90 19.87 11.29
C GLU A 179 9.92 19.05 12.15
N GLY A 180 8.62 19.16 11.90
CA GLY A 180 7.60 18.39 12.63
C GLY A 180 7.66 16.89 12.35
N GLU A 181 7.84 16.51 11.08
CA GLU A 181 8.05 15.13 10.66
C GLU A 181 9.39 14.59 11.20
N GLU A 182 10.45 15.39 11.14
CA GLU A 182 11.75 15.04 11.66
C GLU A 182 11.70 14.78 13.18
N SER A 183 11.01 15.64 13.95
CA SER A 183 10.81 15.48 15.38
C SER A 183 10.06 14.18 15.71
N MET A 184 8.97 13.88 14.98
CA MET A 184 8.19 12.64 15.17
C MET A 184 9.04 11.39 14.88
N ILE A 185 9.83 11.40 13.82
CA ILE A 185 10.71 10.30 13.47
C ILE A 185 11.81 10.11 14.53
N ASN A 186 12.39 11.20 15.02
CA ASN A 186 13.40 11.15 16.08
C ASN A 186 12.82 10.60 17.41
N GLU A 187 11.56 10.90 17.74
CA GLU A 187 10.86 10.28 18.86
C GLU A 187 10.75 8.76 18.69
N ILE A 188 10.36 8.30 17.49
CA ILE A 188 10.24 6.86 17.19
C ILE A 188 11.60 6.17 17.32
N LEU A 189 12.66 6.75 16.75
CA LEU A 189 14.00 6.18 16.83
C LEU A 189 14.57 6.14 18.24
N SER A 190 14.20 7.13 19.07
CA SER A 190 14.65 7.18 20.47
C SER A 190 13.93 6.16 21.35
N HIS A 191 12.86 5.53 20.86
CA HIS A 191 12.07 4.56 21.61
C HIS A 191 12.89 3.31 21.97
N GLU A 192 12.78 2.83 23.20
CA GLU A 192 13.54 1.68 23.71
C GLU A 192 13.40 0.42 22.87
N LEU A 193 12.20 0.15 22.32
CA LEU A 193 11.95 -0.99 21.47
C LEU A 193 12.70 -0.91 20.12
N ILE A 194 13.03 0.27 19.65
CA ILE A 194 13.77 0.47 18.39
C ILE A 194 15.29 0.50 18.64
N LYS A 195 15.75 1.17 19.69
CA LYS A 195 17.16 1.22 20.06
C LYS A 195 17.69 -0.09 20.66
N GLY A 196 16.85 -0.80 21.40
CA GLY A 196 17.25 -2.00 22.11
C GLY A 196 17.56 -3.18 21.18
N LYS A 197 18.41 -4.08 21.66
CA LYS A 197 18.67 -5.37 21.00
C LYS A 197 17.69 -6.42 21.55
N ASN A 198 17.15 -7.26 20.68
CA ASN A 198 16.26 -8.37 21.05
C ASN A 198 15.02 -7.98 21.89
N THR A 199 14.48 -6.80 21.65
CA THR A 199 13.29 -6.28 22.35
C THR A 199 11.98 -6.90 21.84
N ALA A 200 11.99 -7.52 20.67
CA ALA A 200 10.83 -8.18 20.10
C ALA A 200 10.59 -9.55 20.75
N LEU A 201 9.43 -9.74 21.33
CA LEU A 201 9.06 -10.96 22.05
C LEU A 201 8.35 -12.01 21.16
N SER A 202 8.22 -11.75 19.86
CA SER A 202 7.62 -12.67 18.89
C SER A 202 8.17 -12.40 17.48
N LYS A 203 7.95 -13.33 16.55
CA LYS A 203 8.36 -13.17 15.14
C LYS A 203 7.62 -12.02 14.46
N ARG A 204 6.31 -11.85 14.77
CA ARG A 204 5.52 -10.71 14.30
C ARG A 204 6.07 -9.38 14.80
N ALA A 205 6.43 -9.30 16.08
CA ALA A 205 7.04 -8.11 16.65
C ALA A 205 8.40 -7.82 16.02
N ALA A 206 9.24 -8.84 15.80
CA ALA A 206 10.52 -8.70 15.13
C ALA A 206 10.37 -8.22 13.68
N ALA A 207 9.46 -8.82 12.91
CA ALA A 207 9.16 -8.37 11.56
C ALA A 207 8.69 -6.91 11.54
N THR A 208 7.81 -6.50 12.49
CA THR A 208 7.33 -5.13 12.58
C THR A 208 8.46 -4.16 12.99
N CYS A 209 9.35 -4.55 13.89
CA CYS A 209 10.52 -3.77 14.29
C CYS A 209 11.41 -3.44 13.07
N TYR A 210 11.83 -4.46 12.33
CA TYR A 210 12.65 -4.26 11.14
C TYR A 210 11.89 -3.50 10.04
N TYR A 211 10.59 -3.71 9.92
CA TYR A 211 9.77 -2.94 8.98
C TYR A 211 9.74 -1.45 9.32
N VAL A 212 9.61 -1.08 10.60
CA VAL A 212 9.70 0.31 11.09
C VAL A 212 11.06 0.92 10.76
N LYS A 213 12.15 0.17 11.02
CA LYS A 213 13.52 0.61 10.69
C LYS A 213 13.72 0.80 9.18
N GLY A 214 13.18 -0.11 8.37
CA GLY A 214 13.24 0.00 6.90
C GLY A 214 12.46 1.20 6.36
N LEU A 215 11.25 1.46 6.87
CA LEU A 215 10.50 2.66 6.50
C LEU A 215 11.22 3.94 6.91
N TYR A 216 11.81 3.95 8.10
CA TYR A 216 12.63 5.08 8.53
C TYR A 216 13.79 5.34 7.54
N ALA A 217 14.54 4.30 7.19
CA ALA A 217 15.64 4.42 6.25
C ALA A 217 15.19 4.97 4.89
N ILE A 218 13.99 4.61 4.40
CA ILE A 218 13.41 5.25 3.21
C ILE A 218 13.18 6.74 3.44
N THR A 219 12.59 7.14 4.58
CA THR A 219 12.28 8.56 4.84
C THR A 219 13.52 9.44 4.95
N THR A 220 14.67 8.85 5.25
CA THR A 220 15.99 9.51 5.31
C THR A 220 16.85 9.27 4.06
N ASN A 221 16.29 8.62 3.05
CA ASN A 221 16.98 8.23 1.81
C ASN A 221 18.23 7.35 2.02
N ASP A 222 18.26 6.56 3.11
CA ASP A 222 19.28 5.54 3.33
C ASP A 222 18.86 4.22 2.67
N VAL A 223 19.21 4.10 1.41
CA VAL A 223 18.78 2.99 0.54
C VAL A 223 19.34 1.66 1.03
N GLU A 224 20.59 1.63 1.51
CA GLU A 224 21.26 0.41 1.98
C GLU A 224 20.68 -0.08 3.31
N ASP A 225 20.49 0.80 4.30
CA ASP A 225 19.88 0.41 5.57
C ASP A 225 18.41 -0.01 5.39
N SER A 226 17.70 0.63 4.45
CA SER A 226 16.36 0.21 4.04
C SER A 226 16.36 -1.23 3.52
N PHE A 227 17.25 -1.56 2.58
CA PHE A 227 17.39 -2.91 2.03
C PHE A 227 17.71 -3.93 3.12
N ASN A 228 18.69 -3.62 3.98
CA ASN A 228 19.12 -4.50 5.06
C ASN A 228 17.97 -4.83 6.02
N ASN A 229 17.16 -3.84 6.37
CA ASN A 229 16.04 -4.05 7.28
C ASN A 229 14.89 -4.81 6.60
N PHE A 230 14.50 -4.46 5.37
CA PHE A 230 13.44 -5.22 4.67
C PHE A 230 13.86 -6.65 4.32
N SER A 231 15.14 -6.89 4.02
CA SER A 231 15.67 -8.25 3.85
C SER A 231 15.52 -9.09 5.11
N LYS A 232 15.75 -8.52 6.30
CA LYS A 232 15.48 -9.20 7.57
C LYS A 232 13.99 -9.50 7.76
N VAL A 233 13.10 -8.59 7.37
CA VAL A 233 11.66 -8.84 7.40
C VAL A 233 11.29 -10.02 6.49
N VAL A 234 11.75 -10.01 5.26
CA VAL A 234 11.50 -11.09 4.29
C VAL A 234 12.04 -12.42 4.81
N HIS A 235 13.24 -12.44 5.35
CA HIS A 235 13.86 -13.64 5.95
C HIS A 235 13.02 -14.20 7.11
N ILE A 236 12.53 -13.35 8.04
CA ILE A 236 11.64 -13.78 9.13
C ILE A 236 10.38 -14.45 8.57
N PHE A 237 9.79 -13.90 7.50
CA PHE A 237 8.62 -14.49 6.87
C PHE A 237 8.93 -15.85 6.23
N GLU A 238 10.04 -15.95 5.51
CA GLU A 238 10.42 -17.17 4.79
C GLU A 238 10.81 -18.32 5.72
N GLU A 239 11.42 -18.03 6.86
CA GLU A 239 11.65 -19.00 7.93
C GLU A 239 10.35 -19.42 8.66
N ASN A 240 9.27 -18.64 8.55
CA ASN A 240 8.02 -18.88 9.25
C ASN A 240 6.81 -18.88 8.27
N PRO A 241 6.61 -19.93 7.47
CA PRO A 241 5.56 -19.99 6.44
C PRO A 241 4.15 -19.74 6.98
N ASN A 242 3.88 -20.08 8.24
CA ASN A 242 2.61 -19.77 8.91
C ASN A 242 2.33 -18.26 8.94
N LEU A 243 3.36 -17.43 9.15
CA LEU A 243 3.20 -15.98 9.12
C LEU A 243 2.86 -15.46 7.72
N ILE A 244 3.45 -16.05 6.69
CA ILE A 244 3.14 -15.69 5.29
C ILE A 244 1.66 -15.94 5.01
N GLN A 245 1.14 -17.13 5.38
CA GLN A 245 -0.28 -17.48 5.18
C GLN A 245 -1.21 -16.56 5.98
N ASP A 246 -0.81 -16.19 7.18
CA ASP A 246 -1.60 -15.36 8.10
C ASP A 246 -1.69 -13.89 7.70
N ILE A 247 -0.59 -13.32 7.21
CA ILE A 247 -0.46 -11.89 6.88
C ILE A 247 0.21 -11.69 5.52
N PRO A 248 -0.31 -12.30 4.43
CA PRO A 248 0.32 -12.30 3.10
C PRO A 248 0.54 -10.89 2.55
N LYS A 249 -0.34 -9.94 2.86
CA LYS A 249 -0.17 -8.54 2.44
C LYS A 249 1.11 -7.89 2.98
N GLN A 250 1.49 -8.21 4.21
CA GLN A 250 2.71 -7.66 4.80
C GLN A 250 3.96 -8.24 4.13
N TYR A 251 3.94 -9.55 3.82
CA TYR A 251 5.01 -10.18 3.06
C TYR A 251 5.16 -9.57 1.67
N ILE A 252 4.05 -9.38 0.91
CA ILE A 252 4.06 -8.71 -0.40
C ILE A 252 4.61 -7.29 -0.30
N LYS A 253 4.20 -6.51 0.71
CA LYS A 253 4.72 -5.16 0.93
C LYS A 253 6.23 -5.17 1.20
N SER A 254 6.71 -6.14 1.98
CA SER A 254 8.15 -6.25 2.30
C SER A 254 8.97 -6.58 1.06
N LEU A 255 8.49 -7.49 0.20
CA LEU A 255 9.10 -7.75 -1.11
C LEU A 255 9.07 -6.51 -2.02
N GLY A 256 7.94 -5.78 -2.03
CA GLY A 256 7.82 -4.54 -2.81
C GLY A 256 8.79 -3.44 -2.38
N ASN A 257 9.12 -3.37 -1.09
CA ASN A 257 10.13 -2.42 -0.61
C ASN A 257 11.55 -2.79 -1.08
N LEU A 258 11.85 -4.08 -1.28
CA LEU A 258 13.12 -4.50 -1.90
C LEU A 258 13.22 -4.10 -3.38
N PHE A 259 12.09 -4.01 -4.09
CA PHE A 259 12.09 -3.52 -5.49
C PHE A 259 12.65 -2.10 -5.59
N PHE A 260 12.34 -1.26 -4.63
CA PHE A 260 12.85 0.11 -4.60
C PHE A 260 14.39 0.13 -4.56
N TYR A 261 15.01 -0.71 -3.72
CA TYR A 261 16.47 -0.84 -3.68
C TYR A 261 17.05 -1.23 -5.05
N TYR A 262 16.55 -2.29 -5.65
CA TYR A 262 17.08 -2.79 -6.93
C TYR A 262 16.92 -1.79 -8.08
N ILE A 263 15.86 -0.98 -8.07
CA ILE A 263 15.71 0.12 -9.03
C ILE A 263 16.73 1.23 -8.76
N SER A 264 16.90 1.63 -7.51
CA SER A 264 17.82 2.71 -7.13
C SER A 264 19.29 2.35 -7.40
N THR A 265 19.67 1.07 -7.23
CA THR A 265 21.02 0.58 -7.52
C THR A 265 21.22 0.15 -8.98
N GLY A 266 20.14 0.08 -9.77
CA GLY A 266 20.20 -0.41 -11.16
C GLY A 266 20.40 -1.91 -11.29
N GLU A 267 20.06 -2.67 -10.26
CA GLU A 267 20.16 -4.14 -10.24
C GLU A 267 18.90 -4.79 -10.83
N TYR A 268 18.65 -4.55 -12.11
CA TYR A 268 17.39 -4.93 -12.78
C TYR A 268 17.20 -6.45 -12.98
N GLU A 269 18.28 -7.24 -13.01
CA GLU A 269 18.18 -8.71 -13.06
C GLU A 269 17.57 -9.25 -11.76
N GLN A 270 18.09 -8.82 -10.62
CA GLN A 270 17.58 -9.20 -9.29
C GLN A 270 16.13 -8.70 -9.08
N LEU A 271 15.81 -7.51 -9.59
CA LEU A 271 14.43 -7.01 -9.59
C LEU A 271 13.50 -7.94 -10.36
N THR A 272 13.91 -8.38 -11.55
CA THR A 272 13.10 -9.27 -12.41
C THR A 272 12.86 -10.61 -11.72
N GLU A 273 13.89 -11.23 -11.15
CA GLU A 273 13.76 -12.47 -10.38
C GLU A 273 12.78 -12.32 -9.21
N LEU A 274 12.87 -11.21 -8.48
CA LEU A 274 12.00 -10.96 -7.34
C LEU A 274 10.54 -10.67 -7.76
N ILE A 275 10.33 -10.01 -8.90
CA ILE A 275 9.00 -9.81 -9.51
C ILE A 275 8.38 -11.18 -9.86
N GLU A 276 9.13 -12.08 -10.51
CA GLU A 276 8.63 -13.40 -10.85
C GLU A 276 8.35 -14.25 -9.60
N LYS A 277 9.21 -14.17 -8.58
CA LYS A 277 8.95 -14.77 -7.27
C LYS A 277 7.61 -14.28 -6.72
N MET A 278 7.36 -12.97 -6.69
CA MET A 278 6.10 -12.40 -6.19
C MET A 278 4.90 -12.86 -7.03
N ARG A 279 5.02 -12.91 -8.35
CA ARG A 279 3.96 -13.41 -9.24
C ARG A 279 3.63 -14.88 -8.98
N SER A 280 4.63 -15.70 -8.66
CA SER A 280 4.46 -17.12 -8.36
C SER A 280 3.66 -17.38 -7.08
N LEU A 281 3.61 -16.42 -6.15
CA LEU A 281 2.88 -16.54 -4.88
C LEU A 281 1.39 -16.82 -5.07
N LYS A 282 0.77 -16.40 -6.18
CA LYS A 282 -0.64 -16.67 -6.50
C LYS A 282 -1.02 -18.15 -6.42
N LYS A 283 -0.07 -19.06 -6.58
CA LYS A 283 -0.26 -20.51 -6.53
C LYS A 283 -0.20 -21.08 -5.11
N GLN A 284 0.18 -20.28 -4.12
CA GLN A 284 0.36 -20.73 -2.74
C GLN A 284 -0.91 -20.58 -1.90
N LEU A 285 -1.03 -21.42 -0.87
CA LEU A 285 -2.11 -21.33 0.10
C LEU A 285 -2.08 -19.97 0.83
N GLY A 286 -3.26 -19.36 1.02
CA GLY A 286 -3.36 -18.01 1.63
C GLY A 286 -3.31 -16.86 0.61
N PHE A 287 -2.82 -17.10 -0.62
CA PHE A 287 -2.72 -16.08 -1.67
C PHE A 287 -3.88 -16.11 -2.67
N ASN A 288 -4.79 -17.08 -2.59
CA ASN A 288 -5.97 -17.21 -3.45
C ASN A 288 -7.11 -16.28 -2.98
N ARG A 289 -6.87 -14.97 -2.96
CA ARG A 289 -7.82 -13.93 -2.54
C ARG A 289 -7.71 -12.76 -3.48
N ILE A 290 -8.84 -12.15 -3.82
CA ILE A 290 -8.89 -11.02 -4.75
C ILE A 290 -8.06 -9.82 -4.29
N ASP A 291 -8.06 -9.51 -2.99
CA ASP A 291 -7.28 -8.41 -2.42
C ASP A 291 -5.77 -8.65 -2.46
N ILE A 292 -5.35 -9.91 -2.48
CA ILE A 292 -3.95 -10.32 -2.65
C ILE A 292 -3.58 -10.30 -4.14
N GLU A 293 -4.44 -10.80 -5.00
CA GLU A 293 -4.24 -10.77 -6.46
C GLU A 293 -4.03 -9.33 -6.95
N ILE A 294 -4.91 -8.41 -6.51
CA ILE A 294 -4.80 -6.98 -6.83
C ILE A 294 -3.45 -6.42 -6.35
N ARG A 295 -3.05 -6.71 -5.11
CA ARG A 295 -1.80 -6.19 -4.55
C ARG A 295 -0.57 -6.71 -5.31
N ILE A 296 -0.53 -8.01 -5.63
CA ILE A 296 0.56 -8.59 -6.45
C ILE A 296 0.58 -7.94 -7.82
N PHE A 297 -0.57 -7.81 -8.47
CA PHE A 297 -0.67 -7.18 -9.79
C PHE A 297 -0.13 -5.75 -9.77
N ILE A 298 -0.67 -4.91 -8.88
CA ILE A 298 -0.29 -3.50 -8.77
C ILE A 298 1.21 -3.38 -8.49
N THR A 299 1.72 -4.08 -7.48
CA THR A 299 3.13 -3.97 -7.08
C THR A 299 4.06 -4.42 -8.21
N THR A 300 3.82 -5.58 -8.81
CA THR A 300 4.73 -6.11 -9.83
C THR A 300 4.71 -5.30 -11.12
N HIS A 301 3.53 -4.88 -11.60
CA HIS A 301 3.46 -4.12 -12.87
C HIS A 301 3.92 -2.67 -12.71
N TYR A 302 3.68 -2.06 -11.53
CA TYR A 302 4.18 -0.72 -11.28
C TYR A 302 5.72 -0.69 -11.31
N PHE A 303 6.38 -1.59 -10.55
CA PHE A 303 7.84 -1.61 -10.48
C PHE A 303 8.50 -2.10 -11.77
N GLU A 304 7.88 -3.01 -12.51
CA GLU A 304 8.37 -3.42 -13.83
C GLU A 304 8.30 -2.27 -14.85
N MET A 305 7.19 -1.54 -14.90
CA MET A 305 7.06 -0.36 -15.77
C MET A 305 8.01 0.77 -15.35
N LEU A 306 8.20 0.97 -14.04
CA LEU A 306 9.16 1.93 -13.51
C LEU A 306 10.60 1.54 -13.87
N ALA A 307 10.94 0.25 -13.83
CA ALA A 307 12.26 -0.23 -14.24
C ALA A 307 12.54 0.04 -15.72
N TYR A 308 11.58 -0.19 -16.61
CA TYR A 308 11.72 0.16 -18.02
C TYR A 308 11.87 1.68 -18.22
N GLU A 309 11.09 2.48 -17.49
CA GLU A 309 11.20 3.94 -17.51
C GLU A 309 12.62 4.38 -17.09
N ARG A 310 13.14 3.85 -15.98
CA ARG A 310 14.48 4.17 -15.47
C ARG A 310 15.61 3.75 -16.42
N GLN A 311 15.43 2.67 -17.16
CA GLN A 311 16.36 2.19 -18.17
C GLN A 311 16.26 2.96 -19.51
N GLY A 312 15.25 3.80 -19.68
CA GLY A 312 14.96 4.46 -20.94
C GLY A 312 14.37 3.51 -22.00
N ASP A 313 13.93 2.30 -21.61
CA ASP A 313 13.23 1.35 -22.51
C ASP A 313 11.73 1.67 -22.58
N TYR A 314 11.44 2.80 -23.20
CA TYR A 314 10.07 3.25 -23.33
C TYR A 314 9.22 2.37 -24.26
N GLU A 315 9.82 1.62 -25.17
CA GLU A 315 9.10 0.69 -26.04
C GLU A 315 8.48 -0.45 -25.23
N SER A 316 9.25 -1.07 -24.31
CA SER A 316 8.75 -2.11 -23.40
C SER A 316 7.70 -1.54 -22.44
N ALA A 317 7.96 -0.35 -21.88
CA ALA A 317 7.00 0.31 -21.01
C ALA A 317 5.67 0.62 -21.71
N LEU A 318 5.68 1.12 -22.94
CA LEU A 318 4.48 1.39 -23.74
C LEU A 318 3.65 0.12 -23.98
N ARG A 319 4.30 -1.02 -24.25
CA ARG A 319 3.60 -2.31 -24.42
C ARG A 319 2.81 -2.73 -23.19
N MET A 320 3.21 -2.31 -21.98
CA MET A 320 2.53 -2.63 -20.76
C MET A 320 1.27 -1.79 -20.50
N ILE A 321 1.15 -0.58 -21.07
CA ILE A 321 0.10 0.38 -20.71
C ILE A 321 -1.30 -0.21 -20.92
N GLN A 322 -1.61 -0.75 -22.09
CA GLN A 322 -2.96 -1.26 -22.38
C GLN A 322 -3.32 -2.48 -21.54
N PRO A 323 -2.49 -3.53 -21.40
CA PRO A 323 -2.76 -4.65 -20.50
C PRO A 323 -3.01 -4.20 -19.04
N VAL A 324 -2.22 -3.25 -18.54
CA VAL A 324 -2.38 -2.71 -17.18
C VAL A 324 -3.71 -1.99 -17.04
N LYS A 325 -4.05 -1.07 -17.95
CA LYS A 325 -5.33 -0.34 -17.92
C LYS A 325 -6.54 -1.26 -17.97
N LEU A 326 -6.52 -2.27 -18.83
CA LEU A 326 -7.60 -3.25 -18.94
C LEU A 326 -7.78 -4.03 -17.63
N LYS A 327 -6.67 -4.45 -17.02
CA LYS A 327 -6.73 -5.21 -15.76
C LYS A 327 -7.16 -4.36 -14.57
N LEU A 328 -6.72 -3.10 -14.48
CA LEU A 328 -7.20 -2.15 -13.48
C LEU A 328 -8.71 -1.91 -13.63
N ALA A 329 -9.20 -1.74 -14.85
CA ALA A 329 -10.64 -1.60 -15.13
C ALA A 329 -11.44 -2.88 -14.75
N GLU A 330 -10.87 -4.08 -14.95
CA GLU A 330 -11.48 -5.34 -14.50
C GLU A 330 -11.61 -5.41 -12.98
N PHE A 331 -10.62 -4.93 -12.24
CA PHE A 331 -10.67 -4.85 -10.78
C PHE A 331 -11.67 -3.80 -10.28
N GLY A 332 -11.89 -2.74 -11.04
CA GLY A 332 -12.87 -1.68 -10.78
C GLY A 332 -12.64 -1.00 -9.42
N ASP A 333 -13.73 -0.82 -8.67
CA ASP A 333 -13.76 -0.16 -7.35
C ASP A 333 -12.89 -0.82 -6.26
N LYS A 334 -12.26 -1.96 -6.54
CA LYS A 334 -11.33 -2.62 -5.62
C LYS A 334 -9.90 -2.11 -5.73
N VAL A 335 -9.57 -1.35 -6.78
CA VAL A 335 -8.31 -0.61 -6.89
C VAL A 335 -8.42 0.65 -6.04
N THR A 336 -7.38 0.96 -5.27
CA THR A 336 -7.41 2.20 -4.48
C THR A 336 -7.13 3.40 -5.36
N LYS A 337 -7.68 4.55 -4.99
CA LYS A 337 -7.42 5.80 -5.70
C LYS A 337 -5.93 6.18 -5.72
N GLU A 338 -5.23 5.88 -4.64
CA GLU A 338 -3.77 6.06 -4.55
C GLU A 338 -3.03 5.26 -5.63
N ASP A 339 -3.42 3.98 -5.83
CA ASP A 339 -2.82 3.11 -6.84
C ASP A 339 -3.15 3.58 -8.27
N GLU A 340 -4.37 4.09 -8.50
CA GLU A 340 -4.74 4.69 -9.80
C GLU A 340 -3.87 5.89 -10.11
N VAL A 341 -3.75 6.85 -9.18
CA VAL A 341 -2.95 8.08 -9.36
C VAL A 341 -1.47 7.73 -9.61
N LEU A 342 -0.93 6.72 -8.93
CA LEU A 342 0.43 6.23 -9.17
C LEU A 342 0.64 5.76 -10.62
N PHE A 343 -0.28 4.94 -11.14
CA PHE A 343 -0.19 4.48 -12.53
C PHE A 343 -0.41 5.59 -13.53
N GLU A 344 -1.38 6.48 -13.30
CA GLU A 344 -1.63 7.63 -14.18
C GLU A 344 -0.37 8.49 -14.33
N TYR A 345 0.31 8.77 -13.22
CA TYR A 345 1.53 9.54 -13.21
C TYR A 345 2.70 8.82 -13.92
N LEU A 346 2.92 7.55 -13.62
CA LEU A 346 3.98 6.75 -14.25
C LEU A 346 3.74 6.61 -15.76
N ILE A 347 2.50 6.36 -16.19
CA ILE A 347 2.14 6.28 -17.61
C ILE A 347 2.39 7.62 -18.32
N ALA A 348 2.15 8.75 -17.64
CA ALA A 348 2.48 10.07 -18.21
C ALA A 348 4.00 10.22 -18.43
N ASN A 349 4.83 9.75 -17.48
CA ASN A 349 6.30 9.71 -17.63
C ASN A 349 6.72 8.82 -18.82
N VAL A 350 6.12 7.64 -18.95
CA VAL A 350 6.41 6.72 -20.06
C VAL A 350 6.09 7.35 -21.42
N TYR A 351 4.90 7.96 -21.56
CA TYR A 351 4.56 8.68 -22.79
C TYR A 351 5.50 9.84 -23.07
N PHE A 352 5.91 10.59 -22.03
CA PHE A 352 6.86 11.68 -22.17
C PHE A 352 8.22 11.18 -22.69
N GLY A 353 8.76 10.14 -22.08
CA GLY A 353 10.03 9.55 -22.49
C GLY A 353 10.02 8.98 -23.91
N ALA A 354 8.86 8.51 -24.35
CA ALA A 354 8.61 8.08 -25.72
C ALA A 354 8.31 9.23 -26.70
N GLU A 355 8.47 10.50 -26.27
CA GLU A 355 8.19 11.72 -27.04
C GLU A 355 6.71 11.87 -27.48
N GLN A 356 5.80 11.11 -26.88
CA GLN A 356 4.35 11.19 -27.10
C GLN A 356 3.72 12.25 -26.16
N TYR A 357 4.15 13.49 -26.28
CA TYR A 357 3.83 14.59 -25.34
C TYR A 357 2.33 14.87 -25.20
N ARG A 358 1.54 14.69 -26.27
CA ARG A 358 0.08 14.87 -26.22
C ARG A 358 -0.60 13.80 -25.37
N ASP A 359 -0.12 12.56 -25.46
CA ASP A 359 -0.63 11.45 -24.66
C ASP A 359 -0.17 11.59 -23.20
N ALA A 360 1.09 12.03 -22.98
CA ALA A 360 1.60 12.38 -21.66
C ALA A 360 0.71 13.45 -20.99
N LEU A 361 0.37 14.54 -21.70
CA LEU A 361 -0.50 15.59 -21.19
C LEU A 361 -1.90 15.08 -20.84
N ARG A 362 -2.50 14.28 -21.74
CA ARG A 362 -3.83 13.70 -21.51
C ARG A 362 -3.83 12.83 -20.24
N GLN A 363 -2.80 12.02 -20.07
CA GLN A 363 -2.66 11.14 -18.92
C GLN A 363 -2.42 11.93 -17.63
N LEU A 364 -1.54 12.94 -17.65
CA LEU A 364 -1.24 13.79 -16.51
C LEU A 364 -2.46 14.62 -16.07
N ASN A 365 -3.33 15.00 -16.99
CA ASN A 365 -4.57 15.72 -16.67
C ASN A 365 -5.53 14.89 -15.82
N ASN A 366 -5.49 13.55 -15.87
CA ASN A 366 -6.26 12.72 -14.96
C ASN A 366 -5.82 12.94 -13.50
N VAL A 367 -4.51 13.08 -13.27
CA VAL A 367 -3.95 13.40 -11.95
C VAL A 367 -4.28 14.84 -11.52
N LEU A 368 -4.12 15.82 -12.43
CA LEU A 368 -4.30 17.25 -12.12
C LEU A 368 -5.76 17.67 -11.88
N ASN A 369 -6.72 16.96 -12.49
CA ASN A 369 -8.15 17.21 -12.36
C ASN A 369 -8.82 16.34 -11.30
N ASP A 370 -8.05 15.53 -10.58
CA ASP A 370 -8.59 14.68 -9.52
C ASP A 370 -9.04 15.53 -8.32
N ASN A 371 -10.27 15.27 -7.85
CA ASN A 371 -10.83 15.98 -6.71
C ASN A 371 -10.23 15.53 -5.36
N GLU A 372 -9.55 14.37 -5.34
CA GLU A 372 -8.93 13.79 -4.15
C GLU A 372 -7.41 14.03 -4.08
N SER A 373 -6.97 15.20 -4.56
CA SER A 373 -5.55 15.60 -4.62
C SER A 373 -4.79 15.49 -3.28
N ASN A 374 -5.52 15.43 -2.15
CA ASN A 374 -4.93 15.28 -0.82
C ASN A 374 -4.41 13.86 -0.52
N LEU A 375 -4.86 12.83 -1.25
CA LEU A 375 -4.44 11.44 -1.01
C LEU A 375 -2.96 11.22 -1.34
N ARG A 376 -2.48 11.82 -2.43
CA ARG A 376 -1.10 11.77 -2.91
C ARG A 376 -0.65 13.18 -3.30
N GLN A 377 -0.59 14.05 -2.30
CA GLN A 377 -0.21 15.46 -2.48
C GLN A 377 1.19 15.62 -3.07
N ASP A 378 2.09 14.69 -2.79
CA ASP A 378 3.41 14.56 -3.40
C ASP A 378 3.31 14.45 -4.94
N ILE A 379 2.60 13.45 -5.46
CA ILE A 379 2.41 13.24 -6.90
C ILE A 379 1.71 14.45 -7.54
N TYR A 380 0.69 14.97 -6.89
CA TYR A 380 -0.03 16.14 -7.40
C TYR A 380 0.88 17.38 -7.53
N SER A 381 1.76 17.59 -6.55
CA SER A 381 2.74 18.69 -6.57
C SER A 381 3.73 18.55 -7.72
N PHE A 382 4.33 17.37 -7.88
CA PHE A 382 5.25 17.11 -8.99
C PHE A 382 4.54 17.04 -10.34
N ALA A 383 3.29 16.62 -10.41
CA ALA A 383 2.48 16.71 -11.62
C ALA A 383 2.33 18.15 -12.12
N LYS A 384 2.23 19.14 -11.22
CA LYS A 384 2.20 20.56 -11.61
C LYS A 384 3.51 21.04 -12.25
N LEU A 385 4.65 20.60 -11.73
CA LEU A 385 5.95 20.91 -12.35
C LEU A 385 6.13 20.19 -13.67
N PHE A 386 5.79 18.90 -13.72
CA PHE A 386 5.89 18.09 -14.93
C PHE A 386 4.98 18.61 -16.04
N ASN A 387 3.81 19.14 -15.70
CA ASN A 387 2.91 19.80 -16.64
C ASN A 387 3.59 20.99 -17.36
N LEU A 388 4.45 21.76 -16.66
CA LEU A 388 5.21 22.85 -17.27
C LEU A 388 6.17 22.30 -18.32
N VAL A 389 6.86 21.22 -18.01
CA VAL A 389 7.82 20.57 -18.92
C VAL A 389 7.09 20.04 -20.17
N ILE A 390 5.95 19.36 -20.01
CA ILE A 390 5.16 18.84 -21.13
C ILE A 390 4.68 19.99 -22.05
N HIS A 391 4.18 21.08 -21.49
CA HIS A 391 3.75 22.23 -22.26
C HIS A 391 4.90 22.93 -22.99
N TYR A 392 6.11 22.91 -22.43
CA TYR A 392 7.31 23.39 -23.11
C TYR A 392 7.62 22.55 -24.36
N GLU A 393 7.58 21.21 -24.24
CA GLU A 393 7.79 20.30 -25.38
C GLU A 393 6.71 20.44 -26.47
N LEU A 394 5.50 20.78 -26.07
CA LEU A 394 4.39 21.05 -27.00
C LEU A 394 4.45 22.43 -27.65
N GLY A 395 5.38 23.30 -27.24
CA GLY A 395 5.49 24.67 -27.76
C GLY A 395 4.37 25.62 -27.31
N ASN A 396 3.65 25.30 -26.25
CA ASN A 396 2.50 26.09 -25.76
C ASN A 396 2.94 27.28 -24.90
N PHE A 397 3.83 28.15 -25.41
CA PHE A 397 4.50 29.20 -24.66
C PHE A 397 3.55 30.24 -24.04
N ASP A 398 2.47 30.63 -24.72
CA ASP A 398 1.51 31.61 -24.21
C ASP A 398 0.79 31.06 -22.98
N LEU A 399 0.42 29.77 -22.99
CA LEU A 399 -0.18 29.09 -21.84
C LEU A 399 0.80 28.89 -20.71
N LEU A 400 2.08 28.61 -21.02
CA LEU A 400 3.13 28.39 -20.03
C LEU A 400 3.34 29.61 -19.13
N GLU A 401 3.25 30.84 -19.65
CA GLU A 401 3.38 32.05 -18.83
C GLU A 401 2.32 32.13 -17.73
N TYR A 402 1.11 31.65 -18.01
CA TYR A 402 0.03 31.57 -17.02
C TYR A 402 0.25 30.40 -16.04
N LEU A 403 0.55 29.21 -16.56
CA LEU A 403 0.75 28.01 -15.76
C LEU A 403 1.88 28.16 -14.75
N VAL A 404 3.01 28.76 -15.16
CA VAL A 404 4.16 29.02 -14.29
C VAL A 404 3.76 29.90 -13.10
N LYS A 405 3.01 30.99 -13.34
CA LYS A 405 2.52 31.88 -12.27
C LYS A 405 1.56 31.16 -11.32
N SER A 406 0.70 30.31 -11.88
CA SER A 406 -0.27 29.51 -11.10
C SER A 406 0.46 28.49 -10.22
N THR A 407 1.42 27.75 -10.78
CA THR A 407 2.23 26.75 -10.08
C THR A 407 3.08 27.38 -8.98
N GLU A 408 3.70 28.54 -9.23
CA GLU A 408 4.43 29.27 -8.21
C GLU A 408 3.56 29.67 -7.01
N ARG A 409 2.35 30.21 -7.28
CA ARG A 409 1.40 30.55 -6.21
C ARG A 409 1.00 29.31 -5.39
N PHE A 410 0.84 28.16 -6.05
CA PHE A 410 0.54 26.91 -5.37
C PHE A 410 1.64 26.54 -4.38
N PHE A 411 2.92 26.52 -4.78
CA PHE A 411 4.03 26.20 -3.90
C PHE A 411 4.24 27.22 -2.78
N LEU A 412 4.10 28.51 -3.07
CA LEU A 412 4.18 29.56 -2.05
C LEU A 412 3.05 29.45 -1.01
N LYS A 413 1.84 29.02 -1.42
CA LYS A 413 0.74 28.75 -0.50
C LYS A 413 1.00 27.49 0.32
N SER A 414 1.49 26.42 -0.32
CA SER A 414 1.87 25.17 0.33
C SER A 414 2.95 25.38 1.39
N LYS A 415 4.00 26.14 1.08
CA LYS A 415 5.05 26.54 2.05
C LYS A 415 4.47 27.14 3.32
N LYS A 416 3.49 28.03 3.19
CA LYS A 416 2.83 28.69 4.35
C LYS A 416 2.00 27.72 5.19
N SER A 417 1.40 26.70 4.58
CA SER A 417 0.47 25.79 5.28
C SER A 417 1.15 24.53 5.82
N SER A 418 2.16 24.01 5.13
CA SER A 418 2.85 22.76 5.48
C SER A 418 4.22 22.94 6.14
N GLY A 419 4.79 24.16 6.08
CA GLY A 419 6.16 24.42 6.54
C GLY A 419 7.27 23.83 5.64
N VAL A 420 6.93 23.20 4.51
CA VAL A 420 7.90 22.69 3.53
C VAL A 420 8.43 23.85 2.68
N ASP A 421 9.75 23.99 2.57
CA ASP A 421 10.38 25.11 1.85
C ASP A 421 10.22 25.06 0.34
N HIS A 422 10.07 23.89 -0.26
CA HIS A 422 9.96 23.69 -1.71
C HIS A 422 11.10 24.36 -2.49
N LEU A 423 12.35 24.18 -2.03
CA LEU A 423 13.50 24.87 -2.62
C LEU A 423 13.72 24.45 -4.07
N PHE A 424 13.66 23.14 -4.36
CA PHE A 424 13.81 22.62 -5.71
C PHE A 424 12.72 23.16 -6.63
N GLU A 425 11.46 23.03 -6.23
CA GLU A 425 10.30 23.40 -7.05
C GLU A 425 10.31 24.92 -7.35
N LEU A 426 10.56 25.75 -6.34
CA LEU A 426 10.58 27.21 -6.52
C LEU A 426 11.79 27.69 -7.32
N SER A 427 12.97 27.05 -7.16
CA SER A 427 14.16 27.37 -7.97
C SER A 427 13.95 26.96 -9.42
N PHE A 428 13.42 25.72 -9.65
CA PHE A 428 13.04 25.30 -10.99
C PHE A 428 12.11 26.32 -11.67
N ILE A 429 11.02 26.71 -11.02
CA ILE A 429 10.06 27.67 -11.55
C ILE A 429 10.72 29.02 -11.88
N ARG A 430 11.59 29.52 -10.99
CA ARG A 430 12.28 30.81 -11.18
C ARG A 430 13.16 30.81 -12.43
N SER A 431 14.01 29.79 -12.57
CA SER A 431 14.94 29.70 -13.69
C SER A 431 14.23 29.27 -14.98
N PHE A 432 13.18 28.45 -14.89
CA PHE A 432 12.35 28.09 -16.04
C PHE A 432 11.60 29.29 -16.63
N LYS A 433 11.22 30.31 -15.84
CA LYS A 433 10.69 31.58 -16.35
C LYS A 433 11.67 32.30 -17.31
N LYS A 434 12.98 32.25 -17.01
CA LYS A 434 14.01 32.84 -17.89
C LYS A 434 14.10 32.06 -19.20
N VAL A 435 14.07 30.71 -19.11
CA VAL A 435 14.06 29.82 -20.29
C VAL A 435 12.90 30.13 -21.21
N ILE A 436 11.67 30.22 -20.68
CA ILE A 436 10.45 30.52 -21.48
C ILE A 436 10.56 31.88 -22.16
N LYS A 437 10.99 32.93 -21.43
CA LYS A 437 11.13 34.28 -21.99
C LYS A 437 12.20 34.37 -23.11
N SER A 438 13.19 33.50 -23.08
CA SER A 438 14.24 33.42 -24.08
C SER A 438 13.94 32.45 -25.22
N ALA A 439 12.82 31.76 -25.22
CA ALA A 439 12.49 30.69 -26.19
C ALA A 439 12.59 31.08 -27.66
N ARG A 440 12.47 32.39 -27.99
CA ARG A 440 12.67 32.94 -29.35
C ARG A 440 14.15 33.25 -29.71
N ASN A 441 15.07 33.07 -28.75
CA ASN A 441 16.51 33.31 -28.92
C ASN A 441 17.31 32.10 -28.49
N ALA A 442 17.72 31.25 -29.41
CA ALA A 442 18.38 29.97 -29.16
C ALA A 442 19.63 30.09 -28.26
N GLY A 443 20.49 31.09 -28.48
CA GLY A 443 21.70 31.29 -27.68
C GLY A 443 21.39 31.60 -26.21
N ARG A 444 20.46 32.52 -25.94
CA ARG A 444 20.02 32.83 -24.57
C ARG A 444 19.26 31.68 -23.89
N THR A 445 18.50 30.93 -24.68
CA THR A 445 17.80 29.73 -24.15
C THR A 445 18.79 28.69 -23.67
N THR A 446 19.86 28.42 -24.45
CA THR A 446 20.94 27.51 -24.07
C THR A 446 21.65 27.95 -22.80
N GLU A 447 21.95 29.26 -22.69
CA GLU A 447 22.58 29.86 -21.50
C GLU A 447 21.70 29.65 -20.25
N HIS A 448 20.41 30.02 -20.31
CA HIS A 448 19.48 29.86 -19.20
C HIS A 448 19.21 28.39 -18.84
N LEU A 449 19.22 27.44 -19.80
CA LEU A 449 19.16 26.01 -19.55
C LEU A 449 20.41 25.52 -18.82
N GLY A 450 21.59 26.05 -19.16
CA GLY A 450 22.83 25.77 -18.46
C GLY A 450 22.81 26.25 -17.01
N GLU A 451 22.32 27.50 -16.76
CA GLU A 451 22.09 28.00 -15.39
C GLU A 451 21.15 27.13 -14.60
N LEU A 452 19.99 26.77 -15.21
CA LEU A 452 18.99 25.88 -14.59
C LEU A 452 19.60 24.53 -14.20
N LYS A 453 20.35 23.89 -15.10
CA LYS A 453 21.03 22.62 -14.82
C LYS A 453 21.97 22.77 -13.60
N GLY A 454 22.80 23.82 -13.58
CA GLY A 454 23.73 24.09 -12.48
C GLY A 454 23.02 24.26 -11.14
N GLU A 455 21.94 25.07 -11.10
CA GLU A 455 21.15 25.28 -9.88
C GLU A 455 20.52 23.98 -9.38
N LEU A 456 19.89 23.19 -10.26
CA LEU A 456 19.25 21.94 -9.86
C LEU A 456 20.26 20.89 -9.39
N THR A 457 21.41 20.78 -10.07
CA THR A 457 22.48 19.86 -9.67
C THR A 457 23.05 20.19 -8.29
N GLU A 458 23.11 21.48 -7.93
CA GLU A 458 23.56 21.88 -6.60
C GLU A 458 22.51 21.58 -5.53
N LEU A 459 21.23 21.86 -5.81
CA LEU A 459 20.12 21.61 -4.88
C LEU A 459 19.95 20.12 -4.52
N VAL A 460 20.10 19.22 -5.49
CA VAL A 460 19.93 17.77 -5.24
C VAL A 460 21.07 17.13 -4.46
N LYS A 461 22.13 17.88 -4.09
CA LYS A 461 23.10 17.43 -3.09
C LYS A 461 22.49 17.37 -1.68
N ASP A 462 21.42 18.14 -1.44
CA ASP A 462 20.58 17.97 -0.26
C ASP A 462 19.60 16.80 -0.50
N GLN A 463 19.65 15.81 0.38
CA GLN A 463 18.77 14.62 0.29
C GLN A 463 17.28 14.98 0.32
N LYS A 464 16.89 16.08 0.99
CA LYS A 464 15.49 16.54 1.04
C LYS A 464 15.01 17.03 -0.33
N GLU A 465 15.90 17.55 -1.16
CA GLU A 465 15.59 18.08 -2.50
C GLU A 465 15.81 17.03 -3.60
N LEU A 466 16.69 16.04 -3.36
CA LEU A 466 16.96 14.93 -4.28
C LEU A 466 15.68 14.15 -4.64
N VAL A 467 14.73 14.10 -3.72
CA VAL A 467 13.44 13.43 -3.89
C VAL A 467 12.66 13.88 -5.14
N ALA A 468 12.88 15.11 -5.60
CA ALA A 468 12.23 15.62 -6.81
C ALA A 468 12.56 14.78 -8.05
N LEU A 469 13.77 14.20 -8.11
CA LEU A 469 14.21 13.36 -9.23
C LEU A 469 13.58 11.97 -9.23
N GLU A 470 12.99 11.54 -8.10
CA GLU A 470 12.24 10.28 -8.04
C GLU A 470 10.90 10.36 -8.81
N TYR A 471 10.36 11.57 -8.94
CA TYR A 471 9.11 11.78 -9.70
C TYR A 471 9.35 12.06 -11.19
N PHE A 472 10.36 12.87 -11.52
CA PHE A 472 10.77 13.13 -12.88
C PHE A 472 12.21 13.65 -12.89
N ASP A 473 13.03 13.17 -13.80
CA ASP A 473 14.43 13.61 -13.92
C ASP A 473 14.53 14.93 -14.69
N TYR A 474 14.33 16.02 -13.96
CA TYR A 474 14.42 17.40 -14.51
C TYR A 474 15.82 17.72 -15.03
N ILE A 475 16.87 17.16 -14.42
CA ILE A 475 18.26 17.40 -14.83
C ILE A 475 18.53 16.71 -16.16
N ALA A 476 18.12 15.43 -16.31
CA ALA A 476 18.24 14.72 -17.59
C ALA A 476 17.42 15.38 -18.68
N TRP A 477 16.24 15.92 -18.36
CA TRP A 477 15.45 16.69 -19.33
C TRP A 477 16.20 17.95 -19.81
N VAL A 478 16.73 18.77 -18.91
CA VAL A 478 17.51 19.97 -19.28
C VAL A 478 18.73 19.58 -20.11
N GLU A 479 19.41 18.49 -19.73
CA GLU A 479 20.56 17.97 -20.46
C GLU A 479 20.20 17.54 -21.89
N SER A 480 19.02 16.92 -22.06
CA SER A 480 18.52 16.55 -23.39
C SER A 480 18.39 17.76 -24.33
N LYS A 481 17.93 18.90 -23.78
CA LYS A 481 17.84 20.16 -24.54
C LYS A 481 19.21 20.74 -24.86
N LEU A 482 20.13 20.75 -23.90
CA LEU A 482 21.49 21.24 -24.10
C LEU A 482 22.28 20.42 -25.12
N LYS A 483 22.11 19.10 -25.12
CA LYS A 483 22.79 18.19 -26.05
C LYS A 483 22.03 17.94 -27.35
N SER A 484 20.82 18.49 -27.53
CA SER A 484 19.93 18.23 -28.66
C SER A 484 19.72 16.72 -28.90
N ARG A 485 19.49 15.98 -27.81
CA ARG A 485 19.19 14.55 -27.82
C ARG A 485 17.80 14.30 -27.25
N SER A 486 17.22 13.15 -27.55
CA SER A 486 15.96 12.75 -26.91
C SER A 486 16.16 12.54 -25.39
N TYR A 487 15.13 12.80 -24.60
CA TYR A 487 15.15 12.53 -23.16
C TYR A 487 15.47 11.06 -22.90
N GLY A 488 14.86 10.14 -23.64
CA GLY A 488 15.11 8.70 -23.55
C GLY A 488 16.57 8.33 -23.78
N SER A 489 17.24 8.96 -24.75
CA SER A 489 18.64 8.67 -25.03
C SER A 489 19.60 9.15 -23.90
N ILE A 490 19.22 10.18 -23.17
CA ILE A 490 19.98 10.63 -22.00
C ILE A 490 19.77 9.64 -20.84
N ARG A 491 18.54 9.18 -20.62
CA ARG A 491 18.21 8.23 -19.56
C ARG A 491 18.86 6.84 -19.75
N SER A 492 18.95 6.37 -21.00
CA SER A 492 19.57 5.09 -21.33
C SER A 492 21.11 5.11 -21.34
N CYS A 493 21.75 6.29 -21.34
CA CYS A 493 23.20 6.40 -21.27
C CYS A 493 23.71 6.08 -19.85
N ALA A 494 24.56 5.05 -19.74
CA ALA A 494 25.13 4.58 -18.47
C ALA A 494 25.98 5.62 -17.71
N ASP A 495 26.31 6.75 -18.33
CA ASP A 495 27.10 7.84 -17.74
C ASP A 495 26.38 8.62 -16.63
N LEU A 496 25.04 8.45 -16.47
CA LEU A 496 24.28 9.03 -15.39
C LEU A 496 24.47 8.33 -14.04
N LYS A 497 25.02 7.11 -14.02
CA LYS A 497 25.37 6.41 -12.76
C LYS A 497 26.53 7.07 -12.00
N ALA A 498 27.30 7.91 -12.65
CA ALA A 498 28.48 8.57 -12.05
C ALA A 498 28.22 10.00 -11.53
N SER A 499 27.05 10.60 -11.77
CA SER A 499 26.78 12.00 -11.41
C SER A 499 25.71 12.21 -10.35
N ALA A 500 25.09 11.15 -9.83
CA ALA A 500 24.00 11.23 -8.85
C ALA A 500 24.32 10.58 -7.48
N TYR A 501 25.58 10.12 -7.26
CA TYR A 501 26.04 9.63 -5.96
C TYR A 501 27.31 10.34 -5.53
#